data_a60c46d7bdd535b9cd8847f702a5620e
#
_entry.id   a60c46d7bdd535b9cd8847f702a5620e
#
_cell.length_a   1.000
_cell.length_b   1.000
_cell.length_c   1.000
_cell.angle_alpha   90.00
_cell.angle_beta   90.00
_cell.angle_gamma   90.00
#
_symmetry.space_group_name_H-M   'P 1'
#
loop_
_entity.id
_entity.type
_entity.pdbx_description
1 polymer ?
#
loop_
_entity_poly.entity_id
_entity_poly.type
_entity_poly.pdbx_seq_one_letter_code
_entity_poly.pdbx_strand_id
1 'polypeptide(L)'
;MTQDRSLGSTLVRSTAPGLSVPKPPGVMRMLRRRLQSALFPVIDAKYPPLTHALRLRYNLTLRQGEAELRHVMFLVDRSRTAADIGAHRGVYAHVLARYAKHVHAFEPHPQLFTYLRRVMSDRVTVHPVALSSAAGTVKFRIPRAGSYLGLGQGTLEELPIFHGAGVSEIEVRSSTLDQELSEPVGFMKIDVEGHELSVLEGGRDVLRRDQPALMIEIADSPELQHYQRVVDFLAGFGYRPFWLDRGALISVARRGPGAAFFRATGPKGEVLCANFVFLA
;
A
#
# COMPACT_ATOMS: atom_id res chain seq x y z
N MET A 1 -60.39 8.43 19.69
CA MET A 1 -59.99 9.86 19.65
C MET A 1 -58.69 9.99 20.40
N THR A 2 -57.56 9.94 19.71
CA THR A 2 -56.25 10.39 20.20
C THR A 2 -55.39 10.72 18.96
N GLN A 3 -54.98 11.95 18.86
CA GLN A 3 -54.28 12.53 17.72
C GLN A 3 -52.82 12.16 17.77
N ASP A 4 -52.35 11.67 16.63
CA ASP A 4 -50.96 11.48 16.28
C ASP A 4 -50.32 12.83 15.94
N ARG A 5 -49.24 13.23 16.63
CA ARG A 5 -48.42 14.40 16.29
C ARG A 5 -47.09 13.93 15.76
N SER A 6 -47.00 13.89 14.44
CA SER A 6 -45.73 13.75 13.70
C SER A 6 -44.87 15.01 13.86
N LEU A 7 -43.73 14.88 14.50
CA LEU A 7 -42.67 15.89 14.50
C LEU A 7 -41.76 15.66 13.28
N GLY A 8 -41.98 16.52 12.28
CA GLY A 8 -41.09 16.63 11.13
C GLY A 8 -39.74 17.29 11.50
N SER A 9 -38.66 16.54 11.49
CA SER A 9 -37.32 17.09 11.60
C SER A 9 -36.82 17.50 10.21
N THR A 10 -36.90 18.80 9.91
CA THR A 10 -36.28 19.41 8.74
C THR A 10 -34.78 19.50 8.95
N LEU A 11 -34.04 18.59 8.35
CA LEU A 11 -32.56 18.65 8.27
C LEU A 11 -32.19 19.73 7.24
N VAL A 12 -31.79 20.89 7.72
CA VAL A 12 -31.17 21.96 6.94
C VAL A 12 -29.82 21.47 6.43
N ARG A 13 -29.74 21.14 5.15
CA ARG A 13 -28.47 20.92 4.46
C ARG A 13 -27.78 22.27 4.26
N SER A 14 -26.76 22.54 5.08
CA SER A 14 -25.80 23.63 4.84
C SER A 14 -24.90 23.24 3.69
N THR A 15 -25.18 23.72 2.49
CA THR A 15 -24.25 23.67 1.35
C THR A 15 -23.37 24.91 1.40
N ALA A 16 -22.26 24.84 2.13
CA ALA A 16 -21.17 25.79 1.93
C ALA A 16 -20.54 25.52 0.56
N PRO A 17 -20.39 26.55 -0.32
CA PRO A 17 -19.72 26.37 -1.60
C PRO A 17 -18.24 26.08 -1.35
N GLY A 18 -17.81 24.84 -1.64
CA GLY A 18 -16.41 24.47 -1.62
C GLY A 18 -15.64 25.30 -2.64
N LEU A 19 -14.67 26.08 -2.20
CA LEU A 19 -13.69 26.74 -3.05
C LEU A 19 -12.98 25.65 -3.89
N SER A 20 -13.42 25.44 -5.11
CA SER A 20 -12.74 24.60 -6.10
C SER A 20 -11.50 25.33 -6.57
N VAL A 21 -10.33 24.84 -6.14
CA VAL A 21 -9.06 25.27 -6.71
C VAL A 21 -9.08 24.94 -8.21
N PRO A 22 -8.94 25.94 -9.12
CA PRO A 22 -9.02 25.69 -10.56
C PRO A 22 -7.95 24.67 -10.97
N LYS A 23 -8.37 23.59 -11.65
CA LYS A 23 -7.46 22.58 -12.21
C LYS A 23 -6.62 23.26 -13.29
N PRO A 24 -5.27 23.16 -13.27
CA PRO A 24 -4.42 23.76 -14.29
C PRO A 24 -4.79 23.22 -15.67
N PRO A 25 -4.72 24.07 -16.73
CA PRO A 25 -5.04 23.68 -18.11
C PRO A 25 -4.21 22.46 -18.54
N GLY A 26 -4.76 21.59 -19.38
CA GLY A 26 -4.18 20.30 -19.75
C GLY A 26 -2.74 20.35 -20.24
N VAL A 27 -2.37 21.43 -20.98
CA VAL A 27 -1.01 21.68 -21.47
C VAL A 27 -0.03 21.92 -20.31
N MET A 28 -0.40 22.70 -19.30
CA MET A 28 0.43 22.98 -18.12
C MET A 28 0.66 21.71 -17.30
N ARG A 29 -0.36 20.84 -17.23
CA ARG A 29 -0.28 19.54 -16.57
C ARG A 29 0.65 18.60 -17.34
N MET A 30 0.60 18.61 -18.66
CA MET A 30 1.47 17.80 -19.54
C MET A 30 2.92 18.27 -19.50
N LEU A 31 3.16 19.60 -19.50
CA LEU A 31 4.51 20.18 -19.38
C LEU A 31 5.11 19.88 -18.00
N ARG A 32 4.33 20.03 -16.94
CA ARG A 32 4.72 19.66 -15.57
C ARG A 32 5.07 18.18 -15.49
N ARG A 33 4.28 17.31 -16.12
CA ARG A 33 4.55 15.87 -16.18
C ARG A 33 5.86 15.57 -16.89
N ARG A 34 6.13 16.16 -18.05
CA ARG A 34 7.37 15.97 -18.82
C ARG A 34 8.60 16.50 -18.07
N LEU A 35 8.51 17.66 -17.45
CA LEU A 35 9.60 18.20 -16.62
C LEU A 35 9.86 17.32 -15.38
N GLN A 36 8.81 16.84 -14.72
CA GLN A 36 8.97 15.95 -13.60
C GLN A 36 9.57 14.60 -14.02
N SER A 37 9.13 14.00 -15.13
CA SER A 37 9.71 12.73 -15.60
C SER A 37 11.16 12.83 -16.03
N ALA A 38 11.61 13.99 -16.53
CA ALA A 38 13.00 14.20 -16.96
C ALA A 38 13.94 14.59 -15.80
N LEU A 39 13.48 15.45 -14.90
CA LEU A 39 14.32 15.99 -13.82
C LEU A 39 14.34 15.13 -12.56
N PHE A 40 13.21 14.51 -12.21
CA PHE A 40 13.12 13.72 -10.98
C PHE A 40 14.11 12.55 -10.91
N PRO A 41 14.35 11.76 -11.96
CA PRO A 41 15.34 10.68 -11.91
C PRO A 41 16.77 11.20 -11.65
N VAL A 42 17.14 12.33 -12.24
CA VAL A 42 18.46 12.94 -12.04
C VAL A 42 18.61 13.49 -10.62
N ILE A 43 17.59 14.17 -10.11
CA ILE A 43 17.60 14.71 -8.74
C ILE A 43 17.55 13.55 -7.73
N ASP A 44 16.76 12.50 -7.99
CA ASP A 44 16.67 11.31 -7.15
C ASP A 44 18.01 10.58 -7.03
N ALA A 45 18.73 10.44 -8.15
CA ALA A 45 20.05 9.82 -8.15
C ALA A 45 21.10 10.67 -7.39
N LYS A 46 21.03 12.00 -7.53
CA LYS A 46 22.03 12.92 -6.96
C LYS A 46 21.72 13.33 -5.52
N TYR A 47 20.45 13.53 -5.21
CA TYR A 47 19.99 14.03 -3.90
C TYR A 47 18.82 13.20 -3.34
N PRO A 48 19.00 11.89 -3.07
CA PRO A 48 17.92 11.01 -2.59
C PRO A 48 17.19 11.52 -1.33
N PRO A 49 17.87 12.07 -0.30
CA PRO A 49 17.18 12.58 0.88
C PRO A 49 16.24 13.76 0.59
N LEU A 50 16.59 14.64 -0.34
CA LEU A 50 15.74 15.77 -0.73
C LEU A 50 14.47 15.30 -1.44
N THR A 51 14.61 14.39 -2.39
CA THR A 51 13.45 13.85 -3.12
C THR A 51 12.56 13.01 -2.22
N HIS A 52 13.14 12.29 -1.26
CA HIS A 52 12.39 11.56 -0.24
C HIS A 52 11.58 12.53 0.65
N ALA A 53 12.18 13.59 1.15
CA ALA A 53 11.49 14.61 1.94
C ALA A 53 10.33 15.27 1.17
N LEU A 54 10.52 15.54 -0.12
CA LEU A 54 9.46 16.09 -1.00
C LEU A 54 8.31 15.09 -1.20
N ARG A 55 8.61 13.79 -1.35
CA ARG A 55 7.58 12.74 -1.43
C ARG A 55 6.80 12.60 -0.13
N LEU A 56 7.48 12.59 1.00
CA LEU A 56 6.82 12.56 2.30
C LEU A 56 5.89 13.75 2.46
N ARG A 57 6.36 14.96 2.15
CA ARG A 57 5.53 16.15 2.18
C ARG A 57 4.31 16.02 1.27
N TYR A 58 4.48 15.52 0.04
CA TYR A 58 3.39 15.30 -0.91
C TYR A 58 2.34 14.33 -0.35
N ASN A 59 2.78 13.16 0.13
CA ASN A 59 1.88 12.14 0.64
C ASN A 59 1.19 12.52 1.95
N LEU A 60 1.90 13.21 2.85
CA LEU A 60 1.37 13.51 4.19
C LEU A 60 0.60 14.82 4.27
N THR A 61 0.93 15.84 3.44
CA THR A 61 0.36 17.19 3.60
C THR A 61 -0.60 17.63 2.51
N LEU A 62 -0.41 17.19 1.26
CA LEU A 62 -1.15 17.73 0.12
C LEU A 62 -2.47 17.00 -0.19
N ARG A 63 -2.94 16.11 0.68
CA ARG A 63 -4.16 15.29 0.48
C ARG A 63 -4.19 14.53 -0.86
N GLN A 64 -3.04 14.30 -1.48
CA GLN A 64 -2.91 13.63 -2.78
C GLN A 64 -2.26 12.25 -2.64
N GLY A 65 -1.84 11.87 -1.44
CA GLY A 65 -1.34 10.55 -1.08
C GLY A 65 -2.45 9.67 -0.52
N GLU A 66 -2.07 8.49 -0.08
CA GLU A 66 -2.96 7.54 0.56
C GLU A 66 -3.48 8.09 1.88
N ALA A 67 -4.79 8.16 2.02
CA ALA A 67 -5.45 8.69 3.21
C ALA A 67 -5.11 7.85 4.46
N GLU A 68 -4.84 6.58 4.26
CA GLU A 68 -4.52 5.56 5.25
C GLU A 68 -3.24 5.86 6.01
N LEU A 69 -2.24 6.47 5.37
CA LEU A 69 -0.97 6.86 6.00
C LEU A 69 -1.15 7.70 7.27
N ARG A 70 -2.23 8.50 7.34
CA ARG A 70 -2.52 9.36 8.50
C ARG A 70 -3.07 8.57 9.68
N HIS A 71 -3.57 7.38 9.43
CA HIS A 71 -4.24 6.54 10.42
C HIS A 71 -3.40 5.34 10.86
N VAL A 72 -2.29 5.06 10.16
CA VAL A 72 -1.35 3.98 10.51
C VAL A 72 -0.91 4.05 11.98
N MET A 73 -0.71 5.26 12.50
CA MET A 73 -0.30 5.48 13.90
C MET A 73 -1.26 4.89 14.94
N PHE A 74 -2.52 4.68 14.60
CA PHE A 74 -3.52 4.08 15.51
C PHE A 74 -3.54 2.55 15.44
N LEU A 75 -2.89 1.97 14.43
CA LEU A 75 -2.81 0.53 14.22
C LEU A 75 -1.48 -0.07 14.69
N VAL A 76 -0.46 0.77 14.89
CA VAL A 76 0.89 0.33 15.24
C VAL A 76 1.05 0.15 16.74
N ASP A 77 1.44 -1.05 17.17
CA ASP A 77 1.91 -1.30 18.54
C ASP A 77 3.35 -0.76 18.69
N ARG A 78 3.52 0.25 19.53
CA ARG A 78 4.81 0.94 19.74
C ARG A 78 5.87 0.09 20.43
N SER A 79 5.47 -0.96 21.11
CA SER A 79 6.36 -1.88 21.82
C SER A 79 6.93 -2.99 20.93
N ARG A 80 6.37 -3.17 19.73
CA ARG A 80 6.70 -4.23 18.78
C ARG A 80 7.33 -3.66 17.51
N THR A 81 7.91 -4.55 16.70
CA THR A 81 8.39 -4.19 15.36
C THR A 81 7.23 -4.02 14.38
N ALA A 82 7.49 -3.34 13.26
CA ALA A 82 6.58 -3.30 12.13
C ALA A 82 7.31 -3.78 10.86
N ALA A 83 6.53 -4.27 9.87
CA ALA A 83 7.05 -4.65 8.57
C ALA A 83 6.37 -3.83 7.46
N ASP A 84 7.17 -3.40 6.47
CA ASP A 84 6.75 -2.76 5.23
C ASP A 84 7.17 -3.65 4.07
N ILE A 85 6.24 -4.43 3.54
CA ILE A 85 6.48 -5.47 2.54
C ILE A 85 6.06 -4.91 1.17
N GLY A 86 7.05 -4.80 0.25
CA GLY A 86 6.94 -3.99 -0.96
C GLY A 86 7.18 -2.51 -0.66
N ALA A 87 8.24 -2.22 0.08
CA ALA A 87 8.50 -0.88 0.63
C ALA A 87 8.69 0.21 -0.43
N HIS A 88 8.98 -0.16 -1.67
CA HIS A 88 9.13 0.73 -2.82
C HIS A 88 10.05 1.92 -2.50
N ARG A 89 9.52 3.13 -2.33
CA ARG A 89 10.29 4.32 -1.97
C ARG A 89 10.23 4.67 -0.48
N GLY A 90 9.72 3.77 0.35
CA GLY A 90 9.80 3.83 1.81
C GLY A 90 8.89 4.85 2.46
N VAL A 91 7.77 5.23 1.85
CA VAL A 91 6.84 6.19 2.46
C VAL A 91 6.23 5.60 3.72
N TYR A 92 5.76 4.33 3.66
CA TYR A 92 5.24 3.62 4.83
C TYR A 92 6.35 3.34 5.84
N ALA A 93 7.50 2.80 5.43
CA ALA A 93 8.63 2.53 6.32
C ALA A 93 9.04 3.78 7.12
N HIS A 94 9.08 4.95 6.47
CA HIS A 94 9.40 6.22 7.13
C HIS A 94 8.35 6.62 8.18
N VAL A 95 7.07 6.45 7.88
CA VAL A 95 5.98 6.77 8.82
C VAL A 95 5.99 5.78 9.97
N LEU A 96 6.10 4.48 9.70
CA LEU A 96 6.15 3.41 10.70
C LEU A 96 7.32 3.60 11.67
N ALA A 97 8.49 4.04 11.21
CA ALA A 97 9.66 4.29 12.04
C ALA A 97 9.45 5.36 13.14
N ARG A 98 8.38 6.16 13.06
CA ARG A 98 8.00 7.12 14.09
C ARG A 98 7.20 6.50 15.23
N TYR A 99 6.58 5.36 14.97
CA TYR A 99 5.59 4.77 15.89
C TYR A 99 5.97 3.37 16.35
N ALA A 100 6.57 2.53 15.52
CA ALA A 100 7.02 1.19 15.91
C ALA A 100 8.34 1.22 16.67
N LYS A 101 8.65 0.13 17.39
CA LYS A 101 9.96 -0.08 18.04
C LYS A 101 11.09 -0.09 17.02
N HIS A 102 10.90 -0.79 15.92
CA HIS A 102 11.79 -0.90 14.75
C HIS A 102 10.97 -1.25 13.52
N VAL A 103 11.52 -1.06 12.31
CA VAL A 103 10.85 -1.39 11.05
C VAL A 103 11.73 -2.27 10.19
N HIS A 104 11.18 -3.36 9.68
CA HIS A 104 11.76 -4.17 8.61
C HIS A 104 11.10 -3.80 7.28
N ALA A 105 11.87 -3.25 6.35
CA ALA A 105 11.41 -2.85 5.02
C ALA A 105 11.94 -3.83 3.98
N PHE A 106 11.04 -4.50 3.25
CA PHE A 106 11.37 -5.52 2.26
C PHE A 106 11.17 -4.95 0.85
N GLU A 107 12.26 -4.88 0.07
CA GLU A 107 12.22 -4.34 -1.29
C GLU A 107 13.19 -5.11 -2.20
N PRO A 108 12.67 -5.97 -3.10
CA PRO A 108 13.50 -6.81 -3.95
C PRO A 108 14.19 -6.04 -5.08
N HIS A 109 13.67 -4.87 -5.52
CA HIS A 109 14.24 -4.11 -6.62
C HIS A 109 15.59 -3.50 -6.25
N PRO A 110 16.73 -3.85 -6.92
CA PRO A 110 18.07 -3.45 -6.47
C PRO A 110 18.29 -1.94 -6.38
N GLN A 111 17.70 -1.17 -7.31
CA GLN A 111 17.83 0.29 -7.30
C GLN A 111 17.02 0.92 -6.17
N LEU A 112 15.81 0.40 -5.89
CA LEU A 112 14.99 0.87 -4.78
C LEU A 112 15.60 0.49 -3.43
N PHE A 113 16.11 -0.72 -3.29
CA PHE A 113 16.89 -1.13 -2.12
C PHE A 113 18.06 -0.18 -1.84
N THR A 114 18.86 0.13 -2.89
CA THR A 114 19.99 1.06 -2.77
C THR A 114 19.53 2.46 -2.39
N TYR A 115 18.41 2.92 -2.93
CA TYR A 115 17.79 4.19 -2.57
C TYR A 115 17.34 4.19 -1.10
N LEU A 116 16.59 3.18 -0.68
CA LEU A 116 16.09 3.07 0.70
C LEU A 116 17.22 3.09 1.72
N ARG A 117 18.30 2.37 1.49
CA ARG A 117 19.49 2.40 2.36
C ARG A 117 20.12 3.78 2.54
N ARG A 118 19.89 4.70 1.60
CA ARG A 118 20.41 6.09 1.68
C ARG A 118 19.47 7.05 2.38
N VAL A 119 18.16 6.75 2.42
CA VAL A 119 17.16 7.70 2.89
C VAL A 119 16.47 7.28 4.19
N MET A 120 16.54 6.00 4.56
CA MET A 120 15.97 5.51 5.81
C MET A 120 16.89 5.80 7.00
N SER A 121 16.28 5.97 8.17
CA SER A 121 16.98 6.09 9.45
C SER A 121 17.44 4.71 9.95
N ASP A 122 18.27 4.68 10.96
CA ASP A 122 18.73 3.48 11.69
C ASP A 122 17.62 2.70 12.40
N ARG A 123 16.41 3.29 12.49
CA ARG A 123 15.21 2.59 12.96
C ARG A 123 14.56 1.71 11.88
N VAL A 124 15.13 1.68 10.67
CA VAL A 124 14.63 0.87 9.55
C VAL A 124 15.75 -0.02 9.02
N THR A 125 15.55 -1.32 9.09
CA THR A 125 16.38 -2.29 8.39
C THR A 125 15.78 -2.59 7.03
N VAL A 126 16.56 -2.40 5.97
CA VAL A 126 16.12 -2.66 4.59
C VAL A 126 16.65 -3.99 4.11
N HIS A 127 15.78 -4.85 3.61
CA HIS A 127 16.07 -6.20 3.14
C HIS A 127 15.90 -6.30 1.62
N PRO A 128 16.96 -6.72 0.85
CA PRO A 128 16.89 -6.91 -0.60
C PRO A 128 16.28 -8.27 -0.94
N VAL A 129 15.03 -8.50 -0.54
CA VAL A 129 14.37 -9.80 -0.68
C VAL A 129 12.90 -9.63 -1.01
N ALA A 130 12.40 -10.49 -1.88
CA ALA A 130 10.98 -10.67 -2.12
C ALA A 130 10.41 -11.65 -1.09
N LEU A 131 9.35 -11.27 -0.38
CA LEU A 131 8.66 -12.21 0.50
C LEU A 131 7.65 -13.03 -0.29
N SER A 132 7.59 -14.33 0.01
CA SER A 132 6.75 -15.32 -0.67
C SER A 132 6.44 -16.49 0.26
N SER A 133 5.74 -17.51 -0.25
CA SER A 133 5.43 -18.76 0.48
C SER A 133 6.64 -19.67 0.68
N ALA A 134 7.75 -19.44 -0.06
CA ALA A 134 8.97 -20.25 0.04
C ALA A 134 10.23 -19.41 -0.21
N ALA A 135 11.34 -19.84 0.42
CA ALA A 135 12.66 -19.30 0.15
C ALA A 135 13.24 -19.85 -1.15
N GLY A 136 14.03 -19.02 -1.84
CA GLY A 136 14.68 -19.41 -3.10
C GLY A 136 15.09 -18.23 -3.95
N THR A 137 15.02 -18.42 -5.26
CA THR A 137 15.21 -17.39 -6.28
C THR A 137 13.95 -17.33 -7.14
N VAL A 138 13.45 -16.13 -7.37
CA VAL A 138 12.22 -15.89 -8.14
C VAL A 138 12.43 -14.81 -9.18
N LYS A 139 11.65 -14.88 -10.25
CA LYS A 139 11.62 -13.85 -11.29
C LYS A 139 10.79 -12.67 -10.82
N PHE A 140 11.40 -11.51 -10.78
CA PHE A 140 10.75 -10.25 -10.45
C PHE A 140 10.57 -9.42 -11.73
N ARG A 141 9.33 -9.05 -12.03
CA ARG A 141 8.93 -8.38 -13.26
C ARG A 141 8.80 -6.89 -13.03
N ILE A 142 9.49 -6.11 -13.87
CA ILE A 142 9.53 -4.65 -13.80
C ILE A 142 9.03 -4.09 -15.12
N PRO A 143 7.91 -3.35 -15.16
CA PRO A 143 7.43 -2.72 -16.38
C PRO A 143 8.41 -1.66 -16.89
N ARG A 144 8.72 -1.70 -18.21
CA ARG A 144 9.65 -0.76 -18.86
C ARG A 144 9.03 0.57 -19.23
N ALA A 145 7.72 0.62 -19.41
CA ALA A 145 7.04 1.80 -19.92
C ALA A 145 6.02 2.35 -18.93
N GLY A 146 6.01 3.66 -18.80
CA GLY A 146 4.87 4.43 -18.32
C GLY A 146 4.82 4.78 -16.85
N SER A 147 5.71 4.29 -16.01
CA SER A 147 5.75 4.81 -14.65
C SER A 147 6.43 6.17 -14.59
N TYR A 148 5.82 7.06 -13.89
CA TYR A 148 6.17 8.47 -13.72
C TYR A 148 7.62 8.74 -13.24
N LEU A 149 8.38 7.68 -12.91
CA LEU A 149 9.70 7.77 -12.29
C LEU A 149 10.67 6.67 -12.75
N GLY A 150 10.38 5.91 -13.81
CA GLY A 150 11.30 4.89 -14.37
C GLY A 150 11.53 3.66 -13.49
N LEU A 151 11.02 3.63 -12.26
CA LEU A 151 11.06 2.51 -11.33
C LEU A 151 9.63 2.15 -11.00
N GLY A 152 8.94 1.50 -11.96
CA GLY A 152 7.55 1.13 -11.83
C GLY A 152 7.31 0.06 -10.77
N GLN A 153 6.06 -0.15 -10.50
CA GLN A 153 5.57 -1.24 -9.68
C GLN A 153 6.15 -2.56 -10.20
N GLY A 154 6.91 -3.26 -9.37
CA GLY A 154 7.43 -4.58 -9.69
C GLY A 154 6.59 -5.64 -9.00
N THR A 155 6.42 -6.80 -9.63
CA THR A 155 5.66 -7.92 -9.08
C THR A 155 6.30 -9.27 -9.40
N LEU A 156 5.94 -10.28 -8.65
CA LEU A 156 6.23 -11.68 -8.96
C LEU A 156 5.16 -12.30 -9.87
N GLU A 157 4.01 -11.65 -10.02
CA GLU A 157 2.86 -12.15 -10.76
C GLU A 157 2.83 -11.69 -12.22
N GLU A 158 2.11 -12.45 -13.06
CA GLU A 158 1.77 -12.05 -14.43
C GLU A 158 0.46 -11.25 -14.42
N LEU A 159 0.57 -9.93 -14.24
CA LEU A 159 -0.61 -9.08 -14.21
C LEU A 159 -1.02 -8.62 -15.61
N PRO A 160 -2.32 -8.60 -15.94
CA PRO A 160 -2.84 -8.10 -17.22
C PRO A 160 -2.44 -6.65 -17.51
N ILE A 161 -2.24 -5.84 -16.49
CA ILE A 161 -1.78 -4.44 -16.58
C ILE A 161 -0.42 -4.31 -17.29
N PHE A 162 0.39 -5.38 -17.31
CA PHE A 162 1.68 -5.40 -18.00
C PHE A 162 1.60 -5.90 -19.44
N HIS A 163 0.43 -6.38 -19.90
CA HIS A 163 0.23 -6.80 -21.28
C HIS A 163 0.39 -5.60 -22.23
N GLY A 164 1.37 -5.68 -23.14
CA GLY A 164 1.69 -4.60 -24.10
C GLY A 164 2.69 -3.55 -23.59
N ALA A 165 3.04 -3.53 -22.30
CA ALA A 165 4.20 -2.82 -21.80
C ALA A 165 5.43 -3.74 -21.89
N GLY A 166 6.58 -3.22 -22.36
CA GLY A 166 7.83 -3.99 -22.26
C GLY A 166 8.12 -4.29 -20.79
N VAL A 167 8.36 -5.56 -20.45
CA VAL A 167 8.70 -6.01 -19.11
C VAL A 167 10.18 -6.39 -19.08
N SER A 168 10.90 -5.98 -18.04
CA SER A 168 12.21 -6.51 -17.69
C SER A 168 12.01 -7.54 -16.58
N GLU A 169 12.61 -8.71 -16.74
CA GLU A 169 12.69 -9.71 -15.67
C GLU A 169 14.08 -9.70 -15.07
N ILE A 170 14.16 -9.76 -13.76
CA ILE A 170 15.41 -9.99 -13.01
C ILE A 170 15.19 -11.11 -12.01
N GLU A 171 16.25 -11.82 -11.67
CA GLU A 171 16.23 -12.79 -10.57
C GLU A 171 16.52 -12.08 -9.26
N VAL A 172 15.68 -12.36 -8.25
CA VAL A 172 15.83 -11.84 -6.89
C VAL A 172 15.72 -12.97 -5.87
N ARG A 173 16.36 -12.81 -4.73
CA ARG A 173 16.19 -13.74 -3.60
C ARG A 173 14.77 -13.66 -3.09
N SER A 174 14.12 -14.79 -2.84
CA SER A 174 12.89 -14.89 -2.06
C SER A 174 13.15 -15.49 -0.68
N SER A 175 12.27 -15.16 0.27
CA SER A 175 12.24 -15.68 1.63
C SER A 175 10.81 -15.72 2.14
N THR A 176 10.61 -16.20 3.36
CA THR A 176 9.29 -16.18 4.01
C THR A 176 9.28 -15.18 5.17
N LEU A 177 8.10 -14.70 5.55
CA LEU A 177 7.95 -13.85 6.75
C LEU A 177 8.47 -14.58 8.00
N ASP A 178 8.19 -15.88 8.12
CA ASP A 178 8.58 -16.68 9.26
C ASP A 178 10.10 -16.82 9.40
N GLN A 179 10.85 -16.77 8.28
CA GLN A 179 12.32 -16.79 8.29
C GLN A 179 12.94 -15.41 8.59
N GLU A 180 12.31 -14.34 8.13
CA GLU A 180 12.89 -13.00 8.22
C GLU A 180 12.50 -12.27 9.52
N LEU A 181 11.38 -12.65 10.17
CA LEU A 181 10.82 -11.94 11.32
C LEU A 181 10.79 -12.82 12.58
N SER A 182 11.89 -12.83 13.32
CA SER A 182 12.01 -13.55 14.60
C SER A 182 11.48 -12.74 15.82
N GLU A 183 11.49 -11.41 15.73
CA GLU A 183 10.99 -10.53 16.79
C GLU A 183 9.47 -10.38 16.73
N PRO A 184 8.81 -10.04 17.86
CA PRO A 184 7.36 -9.76 17.87
C PRO A 184 6.97 -8.62 16.94
N VAL A 185 6.04 -8.90 16.04
CA VAL A 185 5.51 -7.95 15.05
C VAL A 185 4.15 -7.43 15.48
N GLY A 186 3.96 -6.11 15.50
CA GLY A 186 2.70 -5.48 15.86
C GLY A 186 1.90 -4.95 14.67
N PHE A 187 2.55 -4.71 13.55
CA PHE A 187 1.91 -4.18 12.35
C PHE A 187 2.64 -4.63 11.08
N MET A 188 1.87 -4.92 10.03
CA MET A 188 2.43 -5.18 8.69
C MET A 188 1.66 -4.39 7.61
N LYS A 189 2.37 -3.62 6.77
CA LYS A 189 1.88 -3.18 5.46
C LYS A 189 2.31 -4.21 4.43
N ILE A 190 1.39 -4.66 3.59
CA ILE A 190 1.67 -5.58 2.48
C ILE A 190 1.17 -4.93 1.20
N ASP A 191 2.07 -4.74 0.23
CA ASP A 191 1.80 -4.08 -1.04
C ASP A 191 2.76 -4.67 -2.09
N VAL A 192 2.37 -5.81 -2.63
CA VAL A 192 3.23 -6.65 -3.49
C VAL A 192 2.57 -6.98 -4.84
N GLU A 193 1.58 -6.16 -5.23
CA GLU A 193 0.99 -6.16 -6.56
C GLU A 193 0.51 -7.54 -7.01
N GLY A 194 -0.40 -8.15 -6.23
CA GLY A 194 -1.06 -9.42 -6.52
C GLY A 194 -0.45 -10.65 -5.85
N HIS A 195 0.70 -10.52 -5.14
CA HIS A 195 1.39 -11.64 -4.48
C HIS A 195 1.09 -11.76 -2.97
N GLU A 196 0.08 -11.04 -2.47
CA GLU A 196 -0.23 -10.88 -1.04
C GLU A 196 -0.50 -12.23 -0.36
N LEU A 197 -1.26 -13.12 -1.01
CA LEU A 197 -1.58 -14.42 -0.46
C LEU A 197 -0.31 -15.26 -0.22
N SER A 198 0.61 -15.29 -1.18
CA SER A 198 1.87 -16.03 -1.03
C SER A 198 2.74 -15.48 0.09
N VAL A 199 2.76 -14.15 0.29
CA VAL A 199 3.44 -13.52 1.44
C VAL A 199 2.82 -14.01 2.76
N LEU A 200 1.49 -14.01 2.86
CA LEU A 200 0.77 -14.45 4.05
C LEU A 200 0.96 -15.95 4.32
N GLU A 201 0.99 -16.77 3.29
CA GLU A 201 1.27 -18.21 3.39
C GLU A 201 2.66 -18.48 3.96
N GLY A 202 3.65 -17.65 3.65
CA GLY A 202 5.00 -17.69 4.21
C GLY A 202 5.12 -17.11 5.61
N GLY A 203 4.04 -16.60 6.20
CA GLY A 203 4.01 -15.95 7.51
C GLY A 203 3.07 -16.59 8.52
N ARG A 204 2.75 -17.88 8.36
CA ARG A 204 1.78 -18.56 9.20
C ARG A 204 2.14 -18.56 10.70
N ASP A 205 3.42 -18.67 11.02
CA ASP A 205 3.87 -18.70 12.41
C ASP A 205 3.89 -17.29 13.00
N VAL A 206 4.31 -16.27 12.25
CA VAL A 206 4.20 -14.86 12.64
C VAL A 206 2.73 -14.47 12.87
N LEU A 207 1.81 -14.87 11.97
CA LEU A 207 0.39 -14.58 12.11
C LEU A 207 -0.22 -15.22 13.35
N ARG A 208 0.14 -16.47 13.68
CA ARG A 208 -0.34 -17.14 14.90
C ARG A 208 0.25 -16.58 16.17
N ARG A 209 1.58 -16.34 16.15
CA ARG A 209 2.34 -15.93 17.34
C ARG A 209 2.00 -14.51 17.75
N ASP A 210 1.95 -13.59 16.78
CA ASP A 210 1.97 -12.16 17.04
C ASP A 210 0.64 -11.47 16.80
N GLN A 211 -0.21 -12.04 15.93
CA GLN A 211 -1.50 -11.46 15.52
C GLN A 211 -1.37 -9.95 15.17
N PRO A 212 -0.41 -9.54 14.30
CA PRO A 212 -0.20 -8.13 13.98
C PRO A 212 -1.43 -7.52 13.30
N ALA A 213 -1.68 -6.24 13.50
CA ALA A 213 -2.60 -5.54 12.63
C ALA A 213 -2.03 -5.49 11.20
N LEU A 214 -2.85 -5.81 10.19
CA LEU A 214 -2.42 -5.86 8.80
C LEU A 214 -3.07 -4.73 8.01
N MET A 215 -2.31 -4.08 7.14
CA MET A 215 -2.82 -3.20 6.09
C MET A 215 -2.34 -3.75 4.75
N ILE A 216 -3.27 -4.26 3.96
CA ILE A 216 -2.96 -4.97 2.71
C ILE A 216 -3.57 -4.19 1.55
N GLU A 217 -2.74 -3.78 0.58
CA GLU A 217 -3.22 -3.29 -0.71
C GLU A 217 -3.50 -4.51 -1.60
N ILE A 218 -4.76 -4.70 -1.96
CA ILE A 218 -5.19 -5.82 -2.80
C ILE A 218 -5.53 -5.28 -4.18
N ALA A 219 -4.77 -5.74 -5.18
CA ALA A 219 -5.10 -5.56 -6.59
C ALA A 219 -5.88 -6.79 -7.07
N ASP A 220 -7.06 -6.59 -7.63
CA ASP A 220 -7.94 -7.68 -8.05
C ASP A 220 -8.67 -7.38 -9.35
N SER A 221 -9.24 -8.41 -9.94
CA SER A 221 -10.20 -8.32 -11.04
C SER A 221 -11.60 -7.96 -10.53
N PRO A 222 -12.55 -7.60 -11.41
CA PRO A 222 -13.93 -7.32 -11.02
C PRO A 222 -14.62 -8.47 -10.29
N GLU A 223 -14.15 -9.70 -10.48
CA GLU A 223 -14.67 -10.92 -9.85
C GLU A 223 -14.23 -11.08 -8.39
N LEU A 224 -13.30 -10.26 -7.91
CA LEU A 224 -12.79 -10.23 -6.54
C LEU A 224 -12.28 -11.57 -6.01
N GLN A 225 -11.76 -12.43 -6.86
CA GLN A 225 -11.31 -13.78 -6.48
C GLN A 225 -10.05 -13.74 -5.61
N HIS A 226 -9.12 -12.83 -5.89
CA HIS A 226 -7.91 -12.68 -5.10
C HIS A 226 -8.24 -12.13 -3.70
N TYR A 227 -9.07 -11.11 -3.62
CA TYR A 227 -9.57 -10.57 -2.36
C TYR A 227 -10.22 -11.67 -1.49
N GLN A 228 -11.11 -12.48 -2.08
CA GLN A 228 -11.79 -13.52 -1.33
C GLN A 228 -10.81 -14.57 -0.77
N ARG A 229 -9.81 -15.00 -1.56
CA ARG A 229 -8.77 -15.93 -1.08
C ARG A 229 -7.97 -15.38 0.08
N VAL A 230 -7.59 -14.08 0.04
CA VAL A 230 -6.89 -13.42 1.14
C VAL A 230 -7.78 -13.38 2.40
N VAL A 231 -9.06 -13.02 2.26
CA VAL A 231 -10.01 -12.98 3.39
C VAL A 231 -10.19 -14.36 4.01
N ASP A 232 -10.43 -15.39 3.18
CA ASP A 232 -10.65 -16.77 3.66
C ASP A 232 -9.40 -17.31 4.36
N PHE A 233 -8.22 -17.05 3.83
CA PHE A 233 -6.97 -17.43 4.46
C PHE A 233 -6.80 -16.78 5.84
N LEU A 234 -6.98 -15.47 5.93
CA LEU A 234 -6.84 -14.71 7.18
C LEU A 234 -7.93 -15.03 8.20
N ALA A 235 -9.13 -15.38 7.76
CA ALA A 235 -10.21 -15.84 8.66
C ALA A 235 -9.80 -17.08 9.45
N GLY A 236 -8.98 -17.98 8.87
CA GLY A 236 -8.40 -19.14 9.54
C GLY A 236 -7.48 -18.80 10.72
N PHE A 237 -7.03 -17.55 10.82
CA PHE A 237 -6.22 -17.01 11.94
C PHE A 237 -7.01 -16.05 12.84
N GLY A 238 -8.33 -15.92 12.64
CA GLY A 238 -9.20 -15.06 13.44
C GLY A 238 -9.35 -13.63 12.93
N TYR A 239 -8.70 -13.27 11.83
CA TYR A 239 -8.77 -11.91 11.29
C TYR A 239 -10.11 -11.60 10.64
N ARG A 240 -10.50 -10.33 10.76
CA ARG A 240 -11.67 -9.75 10.09
C ARG A 240 -11.26 -8.55 9.24
N PRO A 241 -11.81 -8.39 8.02
CA PRO A 241 -11.53 -7.26 7.16
C PRO A 241 -12.31 -6.01 7.55
N PHE A 242 -11.62 -4.87 7.49
CA PHE A 242 -12.16 -3.55 7.68
C PHE A 242 -11.75 -2.64 6.53
N TRP A 243 -12.58 -1.67 6.25
CA TRP A 243 -12.29 -0.55 5.37
C TRP A 243 -12.05 0.71 6.20
N LEU A 244 -11.04 1.48 5.84
CA LEU A 244 -10.76 2.76 6.48
C LEU A 244 -11.49 3.87 5.72
N ASP A 245 -12.58 4.39 6.31
CA ASP A 245 -13.34 5.51 5.76
C ASP A 245 -13.23 6.71 6.69
N ARG A 246 -12.60 7.81 6.22
CA ARG A 246 -12.44 9.07 6.97
C ARG A 246 -11.92 8.92 8.40
N GLY A 247 -11.05 7.95 8.63
CA GLY A 247 -10.45 7.66 9.91
C GLY A 247 -11.24 6.69 10.80
N ALA A 248 -12.37 6.18 10.32
CA ALA A 248 -13.13 5.13 11.00
C ALA A 248 -12.91 3.78 10.33
N LEU A 249 -12.70 2.73 11.13
CA LEU A 249 -12.67 1.34 10.66
C LEU A 249 -14.11 0.83 10.50
N ILE A 250 -14.50 0.54 9.28
CA ILE A 250 -15.82 0.02 8.92
C ILE A 250 -15.69 -1.46 8.56
N SER A 251 -16.41 -2.33 9.29
CA SER A 251 -16.40 -3.76 8.97
C SER A 251 -16.94 -4.02 7.56
N VAL A 252 -16.17 -4.74 6.76
CA VAL A 252 -16.56 -5.10 5.38
C VAL A 252 -17.75 -6.07 5.41
N ALA A 253 -17.87 -6.94 6.42
CA ALA A 253 -19.00 -7.88 6.56
C ALA A 253 -20.38 -7.19 6.64
N ARG A 254 -20.43 -5.92 7.05
CA ARG A 254 -21.68 -5.14 7.10
C ARG A 254 -22.14 -4.59 5.77
N ARG A 255 -21.23 -4.45 4.79
CA ARG A 255 -21.50 -3.83 3.47
C ARG A 255 -21.30 -4.78 2.31
N GLY A 256 -20.67 -5.95 2.54
CA GLY A 256 -20.19 -6.85 1.49
C GLY A 256 -19.00 -6.24 0.72
N PRO A 257 -18.19 -7.08 0.05
CA PRO A 257 -17.14 -6.59 -0.84
C PRO A 257 -17.80 -6.09 -2.13
N GLY A 258 -18.22 -4.84 -2.16
CA GLY A 258 -18.72 -4.22 -3.40
C GLY A 258 -17.58 -3.49 -4.10
N ALA A 259 -17.63 -3.40 -5.43
CA ALA A 259 -16.70 -2.60 -6.25
C ALA A 259 -16.53 -1.15 -5.74
N ALA A 260 -17.44 -0.66 -4.90
CA ALA A 260 -17.36 0.66 -4.27
C ALA A 260 -16.16 0.86 -3.33
N PHE A 261 -15.53 -0.21 -2.83
CA PHE A 261 -14.33 -0.12 -2.00
C PHE A 261 -13.04 -0.04 -2.80
N PHE A 262 -13.09 -0.42 -4.05
CA PHE A 262 -11.93 -0.48 -4.92
C PHE A 262 -11.84 0.76 -5.81
N ARG A 263 -10.64 1.21 -6.06
CA ARG A 263 -10.33 2.22 -7.06
C ARG A 263 -9.94 1.53 -8.36
N ALA A 264 -10.70 1.77 -9.42
CA ALA A 264 -10.35 1.25 -10.73
C ALA A 264 -9.01 1.83 -11.21
N THR A 265 -8.10 0.97 -11.65
CA THR A 265 -6.78 1.28 -12.20
C THR A 265 -6.61 0.59 -13.56
N GLY A 266 -5.53 0.94 -14.28
CA GLY A 266 -5.32 0.46 -15.65
C GLY A 266 -6.02 1.30 -16.72
N PRO A 267 -5.65 1.11 -18.02
CA PRO A 267 -6.14 1.93 -19.13
C PRO A 267 -7.66 1.89 -19.33
N LYS A 268 -8.31 0.79 -18.97
CA LYS A 268 -9.77 0.58 -19.09
C LYS A 268 -10.45 0.37 -17.73
N GLY A 269 -9.71 0.50 -16.62
CA GLY A 269 -10.24 0.26 -15.28
C GLY A 269 -10.48 -1.22 -14.95
N GLU A 270 -9.76 -2.11 -15.63
CA GLU A 270 -9.89 -3.56 -15.47
C GLU A 270 -9.27 -4.12 -14.19
N VAL A 271 -8.45 -3.34 -13.50
CA VAL A 271 -7.87 -3.71 -12.20
C VAL A 271 -8.51 -2.86 -11.10
N LEU A 272 -8.93 -3.51 -10.04
CA LEU A 272 -9.46 -2.90 -8.84
C LEU A 272 -8.38 -2.94 -7.75
N CYS A 273 -8.11 -1.81 -7.10
CA CYS A 273 -7.08 -1.72 -6.08
C CYS A 273 -7.61 -1.00 -4.84
N ALA A 274 -7.38 -1.57 -3.66
CA ALA A 274 -7.78 -0.97 -2.41
C ALA A 274 -6.95 -1.46 -1.21
N ASN A 275 -6.80 -0.57 -0.22
CA ASN A 275 -6.21 -0.90 1.07
C ASN A 275 -7.27 -1.40 2.04
N PHE A 276 -7.07 -2.60 2.58
CA PHE A 276 -7.89 -3.18 3.65
C PHE A 276 -7.08 -3.29 4.93
N VAL A 277 -7.75 -3.10 6.07
CA VAL A 277 -7.19 -3.38 7.40
C VAL A 277 -7.76 -4.69 7.90
N PHE A 278 -6.90 -5.58 8.40
CA PHE A 278 -7.32 -6.84 9.01
C PHE A 278 -6.88 -6.84 10.48
N LEU A 279 -7.83 -7.15 11.35
CA LEU A 279 -7.62 -7.26 12.81
C LEU A 279 -8.09 -8.62 13.30
N ALA A 280 -7.29 -9.27 14.17
CA ALA A 280 -7.61 -10.54 14.81
C ALA A 280 -8.52 -10.38 16.04
#